data_ffd612671b74f70ea7c48a93e0ee4da4
#
_entry.id   ffd612671b74f70ea7c48a93e0ee4da4
#
_cell.length_a   1.000
_cell.length_b   1.000
_cell.length_c   1.000
_cell.angle_alpha   90.00
_cell.angle_beta   90.00
_cell.angle_gamma   90.00
#
_symmetry.space_group_name_H-M   'P 1'
#
loop_
_entity.id
_entity.type
_entity.pdbx_description
1 polymer ?
#
loop_
_entity_poly.entity_id
_entity_poly.type
_entity_poly.pdbx_seq_one_letter_code
_entity_poly.pdbx_strand_id
1 'polypeptide(L)'
;MKVVITGSSGGIGKAVALLFLENGHEVVGIDCRKASVQHPGYTHCIADITDEKSLPEIKDVQILINCAGVQDSADDIDVNLKGTIAVTEKYAFQKAVRSVLTVASASAHTGAEFPAYSASKGGLLAYTRNVAIRLAPYGATCNSISPGGVKTDLNRPVMDNPVLWNRIMDLTPLKKWAEPEEIAQWCYFLTVVNRSCTGEDILIDNGETHLNSTFVWPD
;
A
#
# COMPACT_ATOMS: atom_id res chain seq x y z
N MET A 1 2.78 18.26 6.88
CA MET A 1 3.00 17.98 5.44
C MET A 1 1.65 17.71 4.80
N LYS A 2 1.53 17.97 3.48
CA LYS A 2 0.35 17.58 2.71
C LYS A 2 0.55 16.19 2.14
N VAL A 3 -0.34 15.27 2.48
CA VAL A 3 -0.26 13.84 2.17
C VAL A 3 -1.49 13.44 1.35
N VAL A 4 -1.28 12.83 0.20
CA VAL A 4 -2.34 12.24 -0.61
C VAL A 4 -2.34 10.74 -0.40
N ILE A 5 -3.51 10.17 -0.10
CA ILE A 5 -3.68 8.74 0.18
C ILE A 5 -4.84 8.21 -0.67
N THR A 6 -4.59 7.23 -1.54
CA THR A 6 -5.66 6.54 -2.25
C THR A 6 -6.15 5.33 -1.44
N GLY A 7 -7.42 4.94 -1.63
CA GLY A 7 -8.03 3.85 -0.84
C GLY A 7 -8.26 4.22 0.62
N SER A 8 -8.44 5.50 0.92
CA SER A 8 -8.46 6.06 2.28
C SER A 8 -9.72 5.75 3.10
N SER A 9 -10.73 5.12 2.50
CA SER A 9 -11.99 4.83 3.20
C SER A 9 -12.05 3.46 3.86
N GLY A 10 -10.98 2.67 3.84
CA GLY A 10 -10.96 1.36 4.50
C GLY A 10 -9.58 0.73 4.60
N GLY A 11 -9.50 -0.37 5.33
CA GLY A 11 -8.30 -1.19 5.46
C GLY A 11 -7.04 -0.39 5.80
N ILE A 12 -5.96 -0.70 5.10
CA ILE A 12 -4.65 -0.07 5.28
C ILE A 12 -4.73 1.45 5.04
N GLY A 13 -5.37 1.90 3.96
CA GLY A 13 -5.43 3.32 3.60
C GLY A 13 -6.11 4.18 4.67
N LYS A 14 -7.16 3.66 5.33
CA LYS A 14 -7.79 4.33 6.46
C LYS A 14 -6.87 4.43 7.68
N ALA A 15 -6.19 3.34 8.03
CA ALA A 15 -5.24 3.32 9.16
C ALA A 15 -4.08 4.29 8.90
N VAL A 16 -3.56 4.34 7.66
CA VAL A 16 -2.54 5.31 7.25
C VAL A 16 -3.06 6.73 7.41
N ALA A 17 -4.27 7.04 6.91
CA ALA A 17 -4.84 8.38 7.03
C ALA A 17 -4.95 8.83 8.48
N LEU A 18 -5.44 7.95 9.38
CA LEU A 18 -5.56 8.25 10.80
C LEU A 18 -4.20 8.51 11.44
N LEU A 19 -3.20 7.66 11.19
CA LEU A 19 -1.86 7.83 11.76
C LEU A 19 -1.21 9.15 11.33
N PHE A 20 -1.36 9.55 10.06
CA PHE A 20 -0.82 10.82 9.57
C PHE A 20 -1.53 12.03 10.19
N LEU A 21 -2.85 11.97 10.37
CA LEU A 21 -3.63 13.01 11.02
C LEU A 21 -3.26 13.18 12.49
N GLU A 22 -3.10 12.07 13.23
CA GLU A 22 -2.64 12.06 14.63
C GLU A 22 -1.26 12.69 14.79
N ASN A 23 -0.42 12.62 13.74
CA ASN A 23 0.90 13.24 13.72
C ASN A 23 0.89 14.66 13.10
N GLY A 24 -0.27 15.31 13.01
CA GLY A 24 -0.40 16.72 12.62
C GLY A 24 -0.18 16.99 11.13
N HIS A 25 -0.37 16.00 10.26
CA HIS A 25 -0.32 16.18 8.81
C HIS A 25 -1.68 16.56 8.25
N GLU A 26 -1.70 17.25 7.12
CA GLU A 26 -2.88 17.46 6.29
C GLU A 26 -3.03 16.27 5.34
N VAL A 27 -4.18 15.60 5.36
CA VAL A 27 -4.44 14.42 4.54
C VAL A 27 -5.55 14.69 3.53
N VAL A 28 -5.26 14.46 2.27
CA VAL A 28 -6.27 14.39 1.20
C VAL A 28 -6.46 12.92 0.84
N GLY A 29 -7.60 12.38 1.23
CA GLY A 29 -7.99 11.01 0.92
C GLY A 29 -8.75 10.92 -0.40
N ILE A 30 -8.36 10.01 -1.26
CA ILE A 30 -9.04 9.69 -2.52
C ILE A 30 -9.58 8.25 -2.43
N ASP A 31 -10.89 8.09 -2.63
CA ASP A 31 -11.54 6.77 -2.63
C ASP A 31 -12.82 6.84 -3.50
N CYS A 32 -13.19 5.74 -4.12
CA CYS A 32 -14.47 5.66 -4.84
C CYS A 32 -15.68 5.59 -3.88
N ARG A 33 -15.45 5.28 -2.61
CA ARG A 33 -16.45 5.22 -1.55
C ARG A 33 -16.52 6.54 -0.77
N LYS A 34 -17.57 6.70 0.02
CA LYS A 34 -17.73 7.83 0.94
C LYS A 34 -16.66 7.83 2.03
N ALA A 35 -16.38 9.01 2.59
CA ALA A 35 -15.47 9.17 3.71
C ALA A 35 -15.84 8.29 4.91
N SER A 36 -14.85 7.64 5.48
CA SER A 36 -14.95 6.91 6.76
C SER A 36 -14.11 7.53 7.87
N VAL A 37 -13.34 8.58 7.53
CA VAL A 37 -12.50 9.36 8.45
C VAL A 37 -13.16 10.72 8.68
N GLN A 38 -13.22 11.14 9.94
CA GLN A 38 -13.70 12.47 10.36
C GLN A 38 -12.60 13.13 11.18
N HIS A 39 -11.95 14.14 10.63
CA HIS A 39 -10.89 14.89 11.30
C HIS A 39 -10.73 16.27 10.64
N PRO A 40 -10.45 17.38 11.39
CA PRO A 40 -10.31 18.72 10.80
C PRO A 40 -9.21 18.82 9.73
N GLY A 41 -8.15 18.03 9.83
CA GLY A 41 -7.04 17.99 8.87
C GLY A 41 -7.28 17.03 7.69
N TYR A 42 -8.48 16.42 7.58
CA TYR A 42 -8.81 15.45 6.53
C TYR A 42 -9.76 16.05 5.50
N THR A 43 -9.37 15.98 4.24
CA THR A 43 -10.23 16.30 3.10
C THR A 43 -10.48 15.03 2.29
N HIS A 44 -11.75 14.73 1.99
CA HIS A 44 -12.11 13.56 1.21
C HIS A 44 -12.51 13.93 -0.21
N CYS A 45 -11.96 13.22 -1.19
CA CYS A 45 -12.32 13.32 -2.59
C CYS A 45 -12.87 11.98 -3.07
N ILE A 46 -14.13 11.97 -3.51
CA ILE A 46 -14.70 10.78 -4.16
C ILE A 46 -14.22 10.76 -5.60
N ALA A 47 -13.38 9.78 -5.94
CA ALA A 47 -12.86 9.58 -7.28
C ALA A 47 -12.47 8.12 -7.52
N ASP A 48 -12.58 7.68 -8.76
CA ASP A 48 -12.09 6.39 -9.23
C ASP A 48 -10.71 6.57 -9.85
N ILE A 49 -9.71 5.85 -9.35
CA ILE A 49 -8.33 5.98 -9.84
C ILE A 49 -8.15 5.44 -11.26
N THR A 50 -9.12 4.70 -11.79
CA THR A 50 -9.13 4.23 -13.20
C THR A 50 -9.67 5.29 -14.15
N ASP A 51 -10.35 6.32 -13.65
CA ASP A 51 -10.81 7.47 -14.42
C ASP A 51 -9.99 8.72 -14.06
N GLU A 52 -8.95 9.00 -14.84
CA GLU A 52 -8.08 10.16 -14.64
C GLU A 52 -8.84 11.49 -14.59
N LYS A 53 -10.01 11.60 -15.24
CA LYS A 53 -10.83 12.83 -15.25
C LYS A 53 -11.54 13.03 -13.92
N SER A 54 -11.78 11.98 -13.15
CA SER A 54 -12.38 12.04 -11.82
C SER A 54 -11.38 12.52 -10.76
N LEU A 55 -10.06 12.40 -11.03
CA LEU A 55 -9.03 12.74 -10.07
C LEU A 55 -8.95 14.25 -9.84
N PRO A 56 -9.05 14.72 -8.58
CA PRO A 56 -9.04 16.15 -8.26
C PRO A 56 -7.69 16.82 -8.55
N GLU A 57 -7.67 18.13 -8.72
CA GLU A 57 -6.44 18.90 -8.76
C GLU A 57 -5.92 19.15 -7.35
N ILE A 58 -4.75 18.58 -7.03
CA ILE A 58 -4.09 18.74 -5.72
C ILE A 58 -2.67 19.26 -5.96
N LYS A 59 -2.38 20.44 -5.41
CA LYS A 59 -1.05 21.08 -5.50
C LYS A 59 -0.27 20.91 -4.21
N ASP A 60 1.06 21.03 -4.36
CA ASP A 60 2.02 20.98 -3.25
C ASP A 60 1.97 19.67 -2.47
N VAL A 61 1.76 18.56 -3.18
CA VAL A 61 1.82 17.21 -2.62
C VAL A 61 3.24 16.92 -2.16
N GLN A 62 3.40 16.62 -0.88
CA GLN A 62 4.70 16.30 -0.29
C GLN A 62 4.89 14.78 -0.14
N ILE A 63 3.82 14.06 0.14
CA ILE A 63 3.82 12.60 0.25
C ILE A 63 2.63 12.04 -0.54
N LEU A 64 2.89 11.03 -1.37
CA LEU A 64 1.87 10.24 -2.03
C LEU A 64 1.92 8.80 -1.52
N ILE A 65 0.78 8.26 -1.10
CA ILE A 65 0.66 6.87 -0.65
C ILE A 65 -0.44 6.18 -1.45
N ASN A 66 -0.05 5.23 -2.29
CA ASN A 66 -0.94 4.45 -3.12
C ASN A 66 -1.40 3.20 -2.36
N CYS A 67 -2.61 3.24 -1.78
CA CYS A 67 -3.22 2.12 -1.06
C CYS A 67 -4.48 1.57 -1.76
N ALA A 68 -5.03 2.26 -2.76
CA ALA A 68 -6.19 1.76 -3.48
C ALA A 68 -5.85 0.46 -4.21
N GLY A 69 -6.75 -0.51 -4.13
CA GLY A 69 -6.57 -1.79 -4.79
C GLY A 69 -7.76 -2.71 -4.56
N VAL A 70 -7.85 -3.69 -5.44
CA VAL A 70 -8.83 -4.80 -5.42
C VAL A 70 -8.08 -6.12 -5.50
N GLN A 71 -8.76 -7.23 -5.20
CA GLN A 71 -8.19 -8.57 -5.22
C GLN A 71 -9.23 -9.56 -5.76
N ASP A 72 -8.80 -10.49 -6.60
CA ASP A 72 -9.64 -11.50 -7.26
C ASP A 72 -10.81 -10.86 -8.02
N SER A 73 -10.48 -9.82 -8.77
CA SER A 73 -11.42 -9.01 -9.56
C SER A 73 -11.01 -9.00 -11.02
N ALA A 74 -11.99 -8.84 -11.91
CA ALA A 74 -11.72 -8.60 -13.33
C ALA A 74 -10.89 -7.30 -13.55
N ASP A 75 -10.93 -6.39 -12.60
CA ASP A 75 -10.30 -5.07 -12.69
C ASP A 75 -8.90 -5.03 -11.99
N ASP A 76 -8.35 -6.18 -11.56
CA ASP A 76 -7.08 -6.23 -10.83
C ASP A 76 -5.95 -5.47 -11.54
N ILE A 77 -5.81 -5.63 -12.85
CA ILE A 77 -4.78 -4.91 -13.63
C ILE A 77 -5.12 -3.42 -13.75
N ASP A 78 -6.37 -3.10 -14.03
CA ASP A 78 -6.78 -1.73 -14.31
C ASP A 78 -6.73 -0.87 -13.03
N VAL A 79 -7.23 -1.39 -11.92
CA VAL A 79 -7.20 -0.68 -10.63
C VAL A 79 -5.80 -0.69 -10.03
N ASN A 80 -5.23 -1.88 -9.79
CA ASN A 80 -4.01 -1.98 -8.99
C ASN A 80 -2.80 -1.39 -9.71
N LEU A 81 -2.66 -1.64 -11.02
CA LEU A 81 -1.47 -1.21 -11.76
C LEU A 81 -1.72 0.08 -12.54
N LYS A 82 -2.68 0.10 -13.47
CA LYS A 82 -2.90 1.29 -14.31
C LYS A 82 -3.40 2.48 -13.50
N GLY A 83 -4.34 2.29 -12.59
CA GLY A 83 -4.84 3.34 -11.72
C GLY A 83 -3.75 3.90 -10.80
N THR A 84 -2.89 3.04 -10.23
CA THR A 84 -1.74 3.49 -9.43
C THR A 84 -0.75 4.29 -10.27
N ILE A 85 -0.49 3.88 -11.53
CA ILE A 85 0.34 4.66 -12.45
C ILE A 85 -0.28 6.03 -12.70
N ALA A 86 -1.57 6.11 -13.07
CA ALA A 86 -2.27 7.36 -13.34
C ALA A 86 -2.19 8.34 -12.15
N VAL A 87 -2.48 7.86 -10.95
CA VAL A 87 -2.37 8.65 -9.71
C VAL A 87 -0.93 9.13 -9.49
N THR A 88 0.05 8.26 -9.67
CA THR A 88 1.45 8.60 -9.45
C THR A 88 1.94 9.64 -10.46
N GLU A 89 1.61 9.47 -11.75
CA GLU A 89 1.96 10.46 -12.79
C GLU A 89 1.32 11.83 -12.52
N LYS A 90 0.10 11.86 -11.98
CA LYS A 90 -0.60 13.12 -11.67
C LYS A 90 -0.01 13.86 -10.47
N TYR A 91 0.37 13.15 -9.41
CA TYR A 91 0.67 13.79 -8.12
C TYR A 91 2.13 13.72 -7.68
N ALA A 92 2.92 12.75 -8.15
CA ALA A 92 4.26 12.52 -7.60
C ALA A 92 5.34 13.47 -8.13
N PHE A 93 5.17 14.05 -9.33
CA PHE A 93 6.22 14.84 -9.97
C PHE A 93 6.01 16.34 -9.77
N GLN A 94 5.75 16.74 -8.53
CA GLN A 94 5.62 18.14 -8.12
C GLN A 94 6.88 18.58 -7.36
N LYS A 95 7.20 19.88 -7.42
CA LYS A 95 8.39 20.44 -6.77
C LYS A 95 8.44 20.20 -5.26
N ALA A 96 7.27 20.07 -4.61
CA ALA A 96 7.15 19.86 -3.17
C ALA A 96 7.35 18.40 -2.74
N VAL A 97 7.39 17.43 -3.68
CA VAL A 97 7.44 16.01 -3.37
C VAL A 97 8.65 15.63 -2.51
N ARG A 98 8.45 14.75 -1.57
CA ARG A 98 9.47 14.20 -0.67
C ARG A 98 9.51 12.69 -0.70
N SER A 99 8.35 12.04 -0.80
CA SER A 99 8.28 10.59 -0.81
C SER A 99 7.02 10.09 -1.51
N VAL A 100 7.18 8.98 -2.22
CA VAL A 100 6.09 8.18 -2.78
C VAL A 100 6.19 6.78 -2.20
N LEU A 101 5.05 6.21 -1.78
CA LEU A 101 4.96 4.83 -1.31
C LEU A 101 3.82 4.12 -2.01
N THR A 102 4.07 2.87 -2.39
CA THR A 102 3.05 2.01 -3.02
C THR A 102 2.83 0.76 -2.18
N VAL A 103 1.57 0.45 -1.89
CA VAL A 103 1.19 -0.81 -1.23
C VAL A 103 1.03 -1.88 -2.30
N ALA A 104 2.04 -2.74 -2.41
CA ALA A 104 2.04 -3.93 -3.26
C ALA A 104 1.39 -5.13 -2.55
N SER A 105 2.03 -6.28 -2.52
CA SER A 105 1.57 -7.50 -1.83
C SER A 105 2.68 -8.55 -1.78
N ALA A 106 2.67 -9.43 -0.80
CA ALA A 106 3.50 -10.64 -0.79
C ALA A 106 3.28 -11.48 -2.05
N SER A 107 2.07 -11.47 -2.64
CA SER A 107 1.78 -12.15 -3.92
C SER A 107 2.63 -11.66 -5.09
N ALA A 108 3.19 -10.45 -5.02
CA ALA A 108 4.15 -9.94 -6.02
C ALA A 108 5.47 -10.73 -6.03
N HIS A 109 5.82 -11.37 -4.91
CA HIS A 109 7.02 -12.17 -4.74
C HIS A 109 6.79 -13.65 -5.02
N THR A 110 5.64 -14.17 -4.62
CA THR A 110 5.32 -15.60 -4.75
C THR A 110 4.70 -15.95 -6.09
N GLY A 111 3.93 -15.04 -6.67
CA GLY A 111 3.06 -15.33 -7.83
C GLY A 111 1.98 -16.38 -7.54
N ALA A 112 1.75 -16.74 -6.27
CA ALA A 112 1.02 -17.94 -5.87
C ALA A 112 -0.47 -17.79 -5.93
N GLU A 113 -1.10 -16.70 -5.97
CA GLU A 113 -2.55 -16.50 -5.89
C GLU A 113 -3.04 -15.57 -7.01
N PHE A 114 -4.27 -15.73 -7.43
CA PHE A 114 -4.97 -14.79 -8.31
C PHE A 114 -4.06 -14.20 -9.41
N PRO A 115 -3.94 -14.83 -10.60
CA PRO A 115 -2.90 -14.50 -11.59
C PRO A 115 -2.85 -13.01 -11.98
N ALA A 116 -4.00 -12.37 -12.20
CA ALA A 116 -4.07 -10.95 -12.56
C ALA A 116 -3.65 -10.06 -11.40
N TYR A 117 -4.06 -10.40 -10.17
CA TYR A 117 -3.66 -9.70 -8.96
C TYR A 117 -2.15 -9.77 -8.76
N SER A 118 -1.57 -10.97 -8.74
CA SER A 118 -0.12 -11.16 -8.58
C SER A 118 0.67 -10.42 -9.66
N ALA A 119 0.24 -10.50 -10.91
CA ALA A 119 0.86 -9.77 -12.02
C ALA A 119 0.76 -8.25 -11.82
N SER A 120 -0.40 -7.73 -11.38
CA SER A 120 -0.59 -6.31 -11.10
C SER A 120 0.36 -5.84 -10.00
N LYS A 121 0.46 -6.59 -8.91
CA LYS A 121 1.31 -6.27 -7.76
C LYS A 121 2.80 -6.43 -8.07
N GLY A 122 3.20 -7.42 -8.87
CA GLY A 122 4.56 -7.54 -9.41
C GLY A 122 4.95 -6.37 -10.31
N GLY A 123 4.02 -5.91 -11.15
CA GLY A 123 4.21 -4.70 -11.96
C GLY A 123 4.48 -3.44 -11.12
N LEU A 124 3.86 -3.31 -9.94
CA LEU A 124 4.10 -2.20 -9.02
C LEU A 124 5.54 -2.17 -8.49
N LEU A 125 6.18 -3.33 -8.25
CA LEU A 125 7.58 -3.38 -7.80
C LEU A 125 8.52 -2.82 -8.87
N ALA A 126 8.32 -3.19 -10.13
CA ALA A 126 9.09 -2.65 -11.25
C ALA A 126 8.82 -1.15 -11.45
N TYR A 127 7.55 -0.74 -11.36
CA TYR A 127 7.14 0.65 -11.49
C TYR A 127 7.72 1.53 -10.36
N THR A 128 7.72 1.05 -9.12
CA THR A 128 8.33 1.74 -7.97
C THR A 128 9.79 2.10 -8.24
N ARG A 129 10.59 1.18 -8.80
CA ARG A 129 11.99 1.45 -9.18
C ARG A 129 12.10 2.50 -10.27
N ASN A 130 11.23 2.46 -11.28
CA ASN A 130 11.19 3.49 -12.32
C ASN A 130 10.89 4.87 -11.72
N VAL A 131 9.88 4.98 -10.86
CA VAL A 131 9.52 6.23 -10.18
C VAL A 131 10.66 6.71 -9.29
N ALA A 132 11.35 5.84 -8.56
CA ALA A 132 12.48 6.18 -7.71
C ALA A 132 13.61 6.85 -8.51
N ILE A 133 13.95 6.31 -9.69
CA ILE A 133 14.94 6.92 -10.60
C ILE A 133 14.51 8.33 -11.03
N ARG A 134 13.25 8.50 -11.39
CA ARG A 134 12.69 9.78 -11.87
C ARG A 134 12.53 10.82 -10.76
N LEU A 135 12.38 10.37 -9.50
CA LEU A 135 12.28 11.24 -8.32
C LEU A 135 13.65 11.64 -7.74
N ALA A 136 14.72 10.94 -8.09
CA ALA A 136 16.06 11.25 -7.59
C ALA A 136 16.47 12.72 -7.80
N PRO A 137 16.22 13.38 -8.96
CA PRO A 137 16.50 14.80 -9.14
C PRO A 137 15.74 15.74 -8.20
N TYR A 138 14.63 15.30 -7.64
CA TYR A 138 13.86 16.06 -6.65
C TYR A 138 14.39 15.86 -5.21
N GLY A 139 15.35 14.96 -5.00
CA GLY A 139 15.79 14.54 -3.67
C GLY A 139 14.70 13.76 -2.91
N ALA A 140 13.77 13.16 -3.64
CA ALA A 140 12.64 12.43 -3.09
C ALA A 140 12.83 10.91 -3.17
N THR A 141 12.25 10.17 -2.23
CA THR A 141 12.29 8.70 -2.21
C THR A 141 11.03 8.09 -2.83
N CYS A 142 11.17 6.90 -3.40
CA CYS A 142 10.03 6.07 -3.80
C CYS A 142 10.30 4.62 -3.41
N ASN A 143 9.41 4.03 -2.62
CA ASN A 143 9.50 2.65 -2.18
C ASN A 143 8.15 1.96 -2.29
N SER A 144 8.14 0.65 -2.14
CA SER A 144 6.93 -0.14 -1.93
C SER A 144 6.99 -0.94 -0.63
N ILE A 145 5.84 -1.33 -0.17
CA ILE A 145 5.68 -2.35 0.86
C ILE A 145 4.84 -3.49 0.30
N SER A 146 5.18 -4.70 0.67
CA SER A 146 4.48 -5.92 0.26
C SER A 146 3.91 -6.62 1.49
N PRO A 147 2.71 -6.24 1.97
CA PRO A 147 2.06 -6.94 3.06
C PRO A 147 1.68 -8.37 2.66
N GLY A 148 1.80 -9.30 3.61
CA GLY A 148 1.11 -10.59 3.57
C GLY A 148 -0.34 -10.45 4.03
N GLY A 149 -0.82 -11.38 4.84
CA GLY A 149 -2.15 -11.29 5.43
C GLY A 149 -2.29 -10.07 6.36
N VAL A 150 -3.32 -9.24 6.10
CA VAL A 150 -3.70 -8.10 6.93
C VAL A 150 -5.16 -8.22 7.31
N LYS A 151 -5.50 -7.95 8.57
CA LYS A 151 -6.86 -8.07 9.10
C LYS A 151 -7.75 -6.91 8.63
N THR A 152 -8.22 -7.01 7.40
CA THR A 152 -9.13 -6.06 6.76
C THR A 152 -10.42 -6.72 6.32
N ASP A 153 -11.43 -5.93 5.97
CA ASP A 153 -12.69 -6.47 5.42
C ASP A 153 -12.48 -7.28 4.14
N LEU A 154 -11.47 -6.95 3.34
CA LEU A 154 -11.11 -7.70 2.14
C LEU A 154 -10.76 -9.16 2.44
N ASN A 155 -10.18 -9.43 3.60
CA ASN A 155 -9.70 -10.74 4.02
C ASN A 155 -10.66 -11.48 4.98
N ARG A 156 -11.88 -10.94 5.20
CA ARG A 156 -12.92 -11.62 6.03
C ARG A 156 -13.20 -13.04 5.59
N PRO A 157 -13.32 -13.38 4.30
CA PRO A 157 -13.62 -14.76 3.89
C PRO A 157 -12.63 -15.80 4.44
N VAL A 158 -11.37 -15.39 4.66
CA VAL A 158 -10.35 -16.24 5.26
C VAL A 158 -10.42 -16.20 6.78
N MET A 159 -10.53 -15.00 7.37
CA MET A 159 -10.56 -14.82 8.83
C MET A 159 -11.79 -15.48 9.48
N ASP A 160 -12.92 -15.47 8.79
CA ASP A 160 -14.18 -16.05 9.28
C ASP A 160 -14.26 -17.56 9.02
N ASN A 161 -13.24 -18.17 8.40
CA ASN A 161 -13.14 -19.60 8.16
C ASN A 161 -12.06 -20.24 9.05
N PRO A 162 -12.41 -20.90 10.16
CA PRO A 162 -11.43 -21.44 11.11
C PRO A 162 -10.47 -22.47 10.49
N VAL A 163 -10.90 -23.23 9.49
CA VAL A 163 -10.08 -24.25 8.84
C VAL A 163 -8.98 -23.57 8.03
N LEU A 164 -9.34 -22.58 7.20
CA LEU A 164 -8.38 -21.81 6.41
C LEU A 164 -7.46 -21.00 7.33
N TRP A 165 -8.03 -20.34 8.33
CA TRP A 165 -7.27 -19.57 9.30
C TRP A 165 -6.19 -20.38 9.99
N ASN A 166 -6.55 -21.54 10.56
CA ASN A 166 -5.59 -22.40 11.26
C ASN A 166 -4.49 -22.89 10.32
N ARG A 167 -4.86 -23.29 9.09
CA ARG A 167 -3.88 -23.71 8.07
C ARG A 167 -2.89 -22.61 7.73
N ILE A 168 -3.35 -21.37 7.57
CA ILE A 168 -2.48 -20.22 7.29
C ILE A 168 -1.59 -19.94 8.51
N MET A 169 -2.16 -19.96 9.71
CA MET A 169 -1.38 -19.75 10.94
C MET A 169 -0.30 -20.82 11.12
N ASP A 170 -0.53 -22.06 10.70
CA ASP A 170 0.48 -23.11 10.75
C ASP A 170 1.66 -22.81 9.82
N LEU A 171 1.42 -22.17 8.69
CA LEU A 171 2.45 -21.76 7.74
C LEU A 171 3.13 -20.42 8.09
N THR A 172 2.48 -19.59 8.90
CA THR A 172 2.99 -18.27 9.27
C THR A 172 3.85 -18.34 10.52
N PRO A 173 5.15 -18.06 10.46
CA PRO A 173 6.06 -18.16 11.61
C PRO A 173 5.64 -17.37 12.84
N LEU A 174 5.20 -16.12 12.70
CA LEU A 174 4.75 -15.30 13.82
C LEU A 174 3.32 -15.61 14.29
N LYS A 175 2.63 -16.59 13.66
CA LYS A 175 1.29 -17.07 14.04
C LYS A 175 0.23 -15.96 14.12
N LYS A 176 0.35 -14.94 13.28
CA LYS A 176 -0.60 -13.84 13.20
C LYS A 176 -0.62 -13.23 11.80
N TRP A 177 -1.70 -12.57 11.46
CA TRP A 177 -1.74 -11.54 10.43
C TRP A 177 -1.53 -10.17 11.03
N ALA A 178 -1.03 -9.24 10.22
CA ALA A 178 -0.81 -7.87 10.65
C ALA A 178 -2.14 -7.14 10.86
N GLU A 179 -2.17 -6.22 11.82
CA GLU A 179 -3.22 -5.21 11.91
C GLU A 179 -2.94 -4.09 10.88
N PRO A 180 -3.98 -3.42 10.34
CA PRO A 180 -3.79 -2.28 9.43
C PRO A 180 -2.87 -1.19 9.99
N GLU A 181 -2.91 -0.98 11.31
CA GLU A 181 -2.10 0.00 12.04
C GLU A 181 -0.61 -0.36 12.02
N GLU A 182 -0.25 -1.65 12.05
CA GLU A 182 1.14 -2.10 11.92
C GLU A 182 1.68 -1.76 10.53
N ILE A 183 0.87 -1.92 9.49
CA ILE A 183 1.23 -1.54 8.12
C ILE A 183 1.33 -0.01 7.98
N ALA A 184 0.43 0.73 8.63
CA ALA A 184 0.48 2.20 8.63
C ALA A 184 1.78 2.74 9.24
N GLN A 185 2.32 2.10 10.27
CA GLN A 185 3.62 2.47 10.87
C GLN A 185 4.77 2.34 9.86
N TRP A 186 4.78 1.29 9.04
CA TRP A 186 5.75 1.13 7.95
C TRP A 186 5.59 2.22 6.89
N CYS A 187 4.35 2.56 6.53
CA CYS A 187 4.08 3.67 5.61
C CYS A 187 4.64 4.98 6.16
N TYR A 188 4.41 5.25 7.43
CA TYR A 188 4.92 6.46 8.09
C TYR A 188 6.45 6.48 8.14
N PHE A 189 7.08 5.38 8.57
CA PHE A 189 8.53 5.27 8.61
C PHE A 189 9.16 5.54 7.24
N LEU A 190 8.68 4.87 6.19
CA LEU A 190 9.28 4.97 4.85
C LEU A 190 9.06 6.34 4.20
N THR A 191 8.02 7.09 4.57
CA THR A 191 7.71 8.37 3.92
C THR A 191 8.08 9.60 4.75
N VAL A 192 8.12 9.47 6.07
CA VAL A 192 8.40 10.59 6.98
C VAL A 192 9.78 10.52 7.60
N VAL A 193 10.23 9.34 8.03
CA VAL A 193 11.49 9.13 8.76
C VAL A 193 12.65 8.79 7.81
N ASN A 194 12.42 7.88 6.88
CA ASN A 194 13.43 7.43 5.91
C ASN A 194 13.92 8.57 5.00
N ARG A 195 15.23 8.59 4.73
CA ARG A 195 15.88 9.59 3.86
C ARG A 195 16.87 8.97 2.86
N SER A 196 17.17 7.68 2.98
CA SER A 196 18.26 7.04 2.22
C SER A 196 17.85 5.76 1.49
N CYS A 197 16.75 5.13 1.90
CA CYS A 197 16.20 3.97 1.20
C CYS A 197 15.27 4.45 0.08
N THR A 198 15.54 4.04 -1.16
CA THR A 198 14.70 4.35 -2.33
C THR A 198 14.82 3.26 -3.38
N GLY A 199 13.74 2.96 -4.07
CA GLY A 199 13.66 1.89 -5.08
C GLY A 199 13.49 0.50 -4.49
N GLU A 200 13.27 0.40 -3.17
CA GLU A 200 13.18 -0.87 -2.47
C GLU A 200 11.73 -1.27 -2.17
N ASP A 201 11.54 -2.56 -2.00
CA ASP A 201 10.30 -3.17 -1.54
C ASP A 201 10.53 -3.85 -0.19
N ILE A 202 9.65 -3.55 0.78
CA ILE A 202 9.74 -4.13 2.12
C ILE A 202 8.62 -5.15 2.29
N LEU A 203 9.00 -6.42 2.40
CA LEU A 203 8.06 -7.50 2.67
C LEU A 203 7.66 -7.51 4.15
N ILE A 204 6.34 -7.48 4.41
CA ILE A 204 5.76 -7.41 5.75
C ILE A 204 4.69 -8.51 5.86
N ASP A 205 5.11 -9.75 6.04
CA ASP A 205 4.27 -10.93 5.93
C ASP A 205 4.33 -11.88 7.13
N ASN A 206 4.87 -11.43 8.24
CA ASN A 206 5.07 -12.25 9.44
C ASN A 206 5.92 -13.51 9.19
N GLY A 207 6.76 -13.49 8.13
CA GLY A 207 7.68 -14.55 7.75
C GLY A 207 7.08 -15.63 6.85
N GLU A 208 5.82 -15.48 6.41
CA GLU A 208 5.09 -16.49 5.66
C GLU A 208 5.77 -16.85 4.32
N THR A 209 6.32 -15.88 3.61
CA THR A 209 6.86 -16.09 2.26
C THR A 209 8.28 -16.64 2.25
N HIS A 210 9.16 -16.19 3.13
CA HIS A 210 10.60 -16.44 3.01
C HIS A 210 11.23 -17.22 4.16
N LEU A 211 10.53 -17.38 5.29
CA LEU A 211 11.09 -18.14 6.40
C LEU A 211 10.67 -19.60 6.30
N ASN A 212 11.64 -20.47 6.02
CA ASN A 212 11.45 -21.90 6.00
C ASN A 212 11.68 -22.48 7.40
N SER A 213 10.59 -22.88 8.07
CA SER A 213 10.66 -23.54 9.38
C SER A 213 10.97 -25.04 9.31
N THR A 214 11.16 -25.59 8.11
CA THR A 214 11.40 -27.01 7.90
C THR A 214 12.89 -27.37 7.76
N PHE A 215 13.80 -26.41 7.96
CA PHE A 215 15.22 -26.68 7.99
C PHE A 215 15.56 -27.60 9.19
N VAL A 216 16.07 -28.78 8.88
CA VAL A 216 16.52 -29.74 9.87
C VAL A 216 18.03 -29.86 9.76
N TRP A 217 18.74 -29.61 10.87
CA TRP A 217 20.15 -29.84 10.98
C TRP A 217 20.37 -31.07 11.90
N PRO A 218 21.24 -32.02 11.55
CA PRO A 218 21.57 -33.12 12.45
C PRO A 218 22.20 -32.59 13.73
N ASP A 219 21.76 -33.11 14.87
CA ASP A 219 22.37 -32.86 16.20
C ASP A 219 23.80 -33.34 16.26
#